data_e6056d747ad7041a86580f6eabc3265a
#
_entry.id   e6056d747ad7041a86580f6eabc3265a
#
_cell.length_a   1.000
_cell.length_b   1.000
_cell.length_c   1.000
_cell.angle_alpha   90.00
_cell.angle_beta   90.00
_cell.angle_gamma   90.00
#
_symmetry.space_group_name_H-M   'P 1'
#
loop_
_entity.id
_entity.type
_entity.pdbx_description
1 polymer ?
#
loop_
_entity_poly.entity_id
_entity_poly.type
_entity_poly.pdbx_seq_one_letter_code
_entity_poly.pdbx_strand_id
1 'polypeptide(L)'
;MSTTSNMAPRLRRIGLTRAVVGFAALVAAALPVLTSAGETVVAAAASPATVEIDNFAFAPATLTVNAGTTVTWKNEDDSPHRIGDQYGTFKSAALDTDETFSHTFATPGEYPYICTMHPYMVGKIIVRSAAKVSSN
;
A
#
# COMPACT_ATOMS: atom_id res chain seq x y z
N MET A 1 22.05 3.25 58.96
CA MET A 1 22.81 4.45 59.37
C MET A 1 22.48 5.50 58.33
N SER A 2 21.51 6.34 58.68
CA SER A 2 21.68 7.74 59.12
C SER A 2 22.22 8.59 57.96
N THR A 3 21.66 9.68 57.51
CA THR A 3 20.79 10.72 58.13
C THR A 3 20.26 11.64 57.04
N THR A 4 18.98 11.92 57.09
CA THR A 4 18.26 13.20 56.93
C THR A 4 19.10 14.48 56.75
N SER A 5 18.70 15.36 55.85
CA SER A 5 18.51 16.77 56.13
C SER A 5 17.65 17.46 55.09
N ASN A 6 16.53 17.80 55.52
CA ASN A 6 15.48 18.73 55.22
C ASN A 6 15.98 20.19 55.38
N MET A 7 15.71 21.09 54.45
CA MET A 7 15.59 22.55 54.74
C MET A 7 14.93 23.34 53.61
N ALA A 8 13.67 23.64 53.74
CA ALA A 8 13.04 24.86 53.28
C ALA A 8 12.99 25.83 54.46
N PRO A 9 12.56 27.08 54.39
CA PRO A 9 12.08 27.95 53.32
C PRO A 9 12.71 29.36 53.37
N ARG A 10 12.46 30.24 52.43
CA ARG A 10 12.32 31.69 52.72
C ARG A 10 11.47 32.40 51.65
N LEU A 11 10.29 32.77 52.07
CA LEU A 11 9.51 33.86 51.50
C LEU A 11 10.27 35.18 51.65
N ARG A 12 10.30 36.01 50.61
CA ARG A 12 10.39 37.47 50.76
C ARG A 12 9.34 38.10 49.84
N ARG A 13 8.45 38.76 50.55
CA ARG A 13 7.45 39.70 50.02
C ARG A 13 8.15 41.05 49.73
N ILE A 14 7.40 41.86 49.02
CA ILE A 14 7.32 43.32 48.97
C ILE A 14 7.89 43.97 47.72
N GLY A 15 7.00 44.66 47.05
CA GLY A 15 7.30 45.62 46.03
C GLY A 15 6.08 45.96 45.14
N LEU A 16 5.11 46.63 45.76
CA LEU A 16 3.98 47.28 45.09
C LEU A 16 4.44 48.61 44.53
N THR A 17 4.47 48.85 43.25
CA THR A 17 4.48 50.20 42.68
C THR A 17 3.55 50.29 41.47
N ARG A 18 2.78 51.31 41.50
CA ARG A 18 1.64 51.69 40.65
C ARG A 18 2.07 52.23 39.27
N ALA A 19 1.15 52.00 38.32
CA ALA A 19 0.74 52.90 37.23
C ALA A 19 1.75 53.23 36.13
N VAL A 20 1.37 52.88 34.92
CA VAL A 20 1.05 53.91 33.91
C VAL A 20 0.19 53.25 32.81
N VAL A 21 -0.93 53.89 32.56
CA VAL A 21 -1.87 53.63 31.49
C VAL A 21 -1.16 53.94 30.16
N GLY A 22 -1.00 52.93 29.30
CA GLY A 22 -0.56 53.12 27.93
C GLY A 22 -1.53 52.38 27.02
N PHE A 23 -2.45 53.14 26.42
CA PHE A 23 -3.29 52.67 25.32
C PHE A 23 -2.38 52.33 24.10
N ALA A 24 -2.16 51.11 23.82
CA ALA A 24 -1.53 50.67 22.57
C ALA A 24 -2.52 49.83 21.79
N ALA A 25 -2.88 50.34 20.63
CA ALA A 25 -3.80 49.72 19.67
C ALA A 25 -3.34 48.32 19.29
N LEU A 26 -4.20 47.32 19.51
CA LEU A 26 -4.02 45.99 19.04
C LEU A 26 -4.34 45.97 17.54
N VAL A 27 -3.33 46.04 16.70
CA VAL A 27 -3.44 45.63 15.29
C VAL A 27 -3.43 44.13 15.28
N ALA A 28 -4.62 43.54 15.18
CA ALA A 28 -4.78 42.12 14.93
C ALA A 28 -4.34 41.81 13.49
N ALA A 29 -3.09 41.42 13.32
CA ALA A 29 -2.63 40.83 12.07
C ALA A 29 -3.25 39.41 11.95
N ALA A 30 -4.32 39.32 11.20
CA ALA A 30 -4.89 38.04 10.79
C ALA A 30 -3.89 37.35 9.85
N LEU A 31 -3.16 36.37 10.37
CA LEU A 31 -2.38 35.44 9.53
C LEU A 31 -3.35 34.53 8.78
N PRO A 32 -3.22 34.41 7.47
CA PRO A 32 -4.00 33.42 6.73
C PRO A 32 -3.51 32.02 7.15
N VAL A 33 -4.40 31.26 7.78
CA VAL A 33 -4.21 29.83 7.97
C VAL A 33 -4.29 29.20 6.58
N LEU A 34 -3.14 28.83 6.01
CA LEU A 34 -3.11 27.97 4.85
C LEU A 34 -3.61 26.58 5.32
N THR A 35 -4.89 26.34 5.13
CA THR A 35 -5.46 24.99 5.17
C THR A 35 -4.87 24.23 4.00
N SER A 36 -3.84 23.43 4.24
CA SER A 36 -3.38 22.42 3.31
C SER A 36 -4.52 21.40 3.21
N ALA A 37 -5.30 21.52 2.14
CA ALA A 37 -6.22 20.46 1.77
C ALA A 37 -5.37 19.24 1.46
N GLY A 38 -5.35 18.25 2.36
CA GLY A 38 -4.74 16.97 2.09
C GLY A 38 -5.45 16.34 0.91
N GLU A 39 -4.81 16.37 -0.26
CA GLU A 39 -5.25 15.57 -1.39
C GLU A 39 -5.18 14.10 -0.96
N THR A 40 -6.34 13.54 -0.67
CA THR A 40 -6.49 12.09 -0.58
C THR A 40 -6.25 11.54 -1.98
N VAL A 41 -5.05 11.03 -2.21
CA VAL A 41 -4.75 10.25 -3.40
C VAL A 41 -5.59 8.98 -3.29
N VAL A 42 -6.75 8.99 -3.92
CA VAL A 42 -7.52 7.78 -4.17
C VAL A 42 -6.67 6.96 -5.13
N ALA A 43 -5.92 6.01 -4.61
CA ALA A 43 -5.29 4.99 -5.43
C ALA A 43 -6.42 4.33 -6.22
N ALA A 44 -6.42 4.53 -7.54
CA ALA A 44 -7.35 3.82 -8.41
C ALA A 44 -7.16 2.34 -8.14
N ALA A 45 -8.17 1.71 -7.56
CA ALA A 45 -8.16 0.27 -7.33
C ALA A 45 -7.91 -0.39 -8.67
N ALA A 46 -6.77 -1.08 -8.81
CA ALA A 46 -6.47 -1.83 -10.00
C ALA A 46 -7.60 -2.84 -10.20
N SER A 47 -8.26 -2.81 -11.36
CA SER A 47 -9.31 -3.77 -11.67
C SER A 47 -8.77 -5.19 -11.50
N PRO A 48 -9.53 -6.10 -10.88
CA PRO A 48 -9.11 -7.49 -10.74
C PRO A 48 -8.84 -8.07 -12.13
N ALA A 49 -7.64 -8.59 -12.32
CA ALA A 49 -7.22 -9.24 -13.56
C ALA A 49 -7.32 -10.75 -13.34
N THR A 50 -8.08 -11.43 -14.17
CA THR A 50 -8.31 -12.88 -14.06
C THR A 50 -7.67 -13.62 -15.22
N VAL A 51 -7.09 -14.77 -14.93
CA VAL A 51 -6.67 -15.80 -15.88
C VAL A 51 -7.49 -17.04 -15.57
N GLU A 52 -8.26 -17.48 -16.54
CA GLU A 52 -9.00 -18.74 -16.46
C GLU A 52 -8.10 -19.91 -16.86
N ILE A 53 -8.28 -21.04 -16.20
CA ILE A 53 -7.67 -22.32 -16.57
C ILE A 53 -8.80 -23.17 -17.09
N ASP A 54 -8.82 -23.38 -18.41
CA ASP A 54 -9.85 -24.13 -19.09
C ASP A 54 -9.24 -24.94 -20.25
N ASN A 55 -9.72 -26.15 -20.45
CA ASN A 55 -9.22 -27.07 -21.46
C ASN A 55 -7.68 -27.22 -21.46
N PHE A 56 -7.06 -27.32 -20.28
CA PHE A 56 -5.61 -27.41 -20.09
C PHE A 56 -4.84 -26.26 -20.73
N ALA A 57 -5.40 -25.04 -20.67
CA ALA A 57 -4.78 -23.81 -21.16
C ALA A 57 -5.01 -22.66 -20.18
N PHE A 58 -4.16 -21.64 -20.25
CA PHE A 58 -4.38 -20.36 -19.57
C PHE A 58 -5.05 -19.37 -20.52
N ALA A 59 -6.15 -18.76 -20.10
CA ALA A 59 -6.89 -17.77 -20.86
C ALA A 59 -7.05 -16.44 -20.09
N PRO A 60 -6.45 -15.33 -20.55
CA PRO A 60 -5.52 -15.23 -21.67
C PRO A 60 -4.14 -15.83 -21.34
N ALA A 61 -3.48 -16.43 -22.33
CA ALA A 61 -2.12 -16.97 -22.16
C ALA A 61 -1.08 -15.88 -21.85
N THR A 62 -1.32 -14.65 -22.28
CA THR A 62 -0.51 -13.47 -21.93
C THR A 62 -1.43 -12.37 -21.41
N LEU A 63 -1.21 -11.94 -20.16
CA LEU A 63 -1.97 -10.88 -19.54
C LEU A 63 -1.03 -9.70 -19.22
N THR A 64 -1.40 -8.49 -19.62
CA THR A 64 -0.66 -7.27 -19.28
C THR A 64 -1.40 -6.50 -18.20
N VAL A 65 -0.69 -6.16 -17.12
CA VAL A 65 -1.22 -5.43 -15.97
C VAL A 65 -0.28 -4.30 -15.55
N ASN A 66 -0.76 -3.39 -14.71
CA ASN A 66 0.09 -2.38 -14.09
C ASN A 66 0.70 -2.91 -12.79
N ALA A 67 1.85 -2.37 -12.40
CA ALA A 67 2.43 -2.65 -11.09
C ALA A 67 1.44 -2.32 -9.96
N GLY A 68 1.35 -3.22 -8.97
CA GLY A 68 0.37 -3.18 -7.89
C GLY A 68 -0.92 -3.96 -8.18
N THR A 69 -1.10 -4.50 -9.39
CA THR A 69 -2.29 -5.30 -9.72
C THR A 69 -2.20 -6.70 -9.11
N THR A 70 -3.32 -7.15 -8.55
CA THR A 70 -3.51 -8.54 -8.14
C THR A 70 -4.12 -9.32 -9.31
N VAL A 71 -3.43 -10.38 -9.72
CA VAL A 71 -3.92 -11.33 -10.73
C VAL A 71 -4.47 -12.55 -10.01
N THR A 72 -5.64 -13.02 -10.44
CA THR A 72 -6.29 -14.21 -9.92
C THR A 72 -6.38 -15.26 -11.02
N TRP A 73 -5.89 -16.47 -10.75
CA TRP A 73 -6.13 -17.66 -11.57
C TRP A 73 -7.30 -18.41 -11.00
N LYS A 74 -8.22 -18.83 -11.86
CA LYS A 74 -9.36 -19.69 -11.50
C LYS A 74 -9.30 -20.98 -12.32
N ASN A 75 -9.38 -22.11 -11.64
CA ASN A 75 -9.45 -23.41 -12.30
C ASN A 75 -10.91 -23.72 -12.70
N GLU A 76 -11.19 -23.83 -13.97
CA GLU A 76 -12.49 -24.20 -14.53
C GLU A 76 -12.48 -25.62 -15.14
N ASP A 77 -11.32 -26.30 -15.12
CA ASP A 77 -11.21 -27.71 -15.52
C ASP A 77 -11.65 -28.65 -14.39
N ASP A 78 -12.03 -29.86 -14.76
CA ASP A 78 -12.30 -30.98 -13.82
C ASP A 78 -11.00 -31.61 -13.29
N SER A 79 -9.83 -31.16 -13.75
CA SER A 79 -8.52 -31.66 -13.36
C SER A 79 -7.79 -30.64 -12.49
N PRO A 80 -7.00 -31.09 -11.49
CA PRO A 80 -6.23 -30.17 -10.66
C PRO A 80 -5.06 -29.54 -11.42
N HIS A 81 -4.80 -28.26 -11.16
CA HIS A 81 -3.70 -27.49 -11.72
C HIS A 81 -2.86 -26.85 -10.62
N ARG A 82 -1.59 -26.54 -10.93
CA ARG A 82 -0.70 -25.82 -10.01
C ARG A 82 0.13 -24.81 -10.78
N ILE A 83 -0.06 -23.53 -10.49
CA ILE A 83 0.67 -22.43 -11.10
C ILE A 83 2.03 -22.28 -10.42
N GLY A 84 3.09 -22.08 -11.20
CA GLY A 84 4.41 -21.73 -10.67
C GLY A 84 5.26 -21.04 -11.74
N ASP A 85 5.95 -19.99 -11.34
CA ASP A 85 6.94 -19.37 -12.21
C ASP A 85 8.29 -20.07 -12.08
N GLN A 86 9.12 -19.95 -13.13
CA GLN A 86 10.41 -20.62 -13.18
C GLN A 86 11.45 -20.05 -12.18
N TYR A 87 11.20 -18.87 -11.62
CA TYR A 87 12.11 -18.18 -10.70
C TYR A 87 11.68 -18.32 -9.23
N GLY A 88 10.53 -18.96 -8.97
CA GLY A 88 10.01 -19.14 -7.63
C GLY A 88 9.46 -17.87 -6.98
N THR A 89 9.10 -16.87 -7.80
CA THR A 89 8.52 -15.61 -7.33
C THR A 89 7.12 -15.83 -6.76
N PHE A 90 6.34 -16.73 -7.40
CA PHE A 90 5.02 -17.14 -6.93
C PHE A 90 4.74 -18.61 -7.27
N LYS A 91 3.92 -19.23 -6.44
CA LYS A 91 3.50 -20.62 -6.60
C LYS A 91 2.19 -20.86 -5.86
N SER A 92 1.24 -21.52 -6.53
CA SER A 92 0.02 -21.98 -5.87
C SER A 92 0.19 -23.33 -5.15
N ALA A 93 -0.77 -23.69 -4.30
CA ALA A 93 -1.09 -25.09 -4.03
C ALA A 93 -1.67 -25.74 -5.31
N ALA A 94 -2.03 -27.03 -5.24
CA ALA A 94 -2.90 -27.59 -6.27
C ALA A 94 -4.26 -26.89 -6.17
N LEU A 95 -4.83 -26.51 -7.29
CA LEU A 95 -6.17 -25.92 -7.41
C LEU A 95 -7.08 -26.98 -8.00
N ASP A 96 -8.05 -27.42 -7.22
CA ASP A 96 -9.14 -28.26 -7.72
C ASP A 96 -10.15 -27.39 -8.50
N THR A 97 -11.17 -28.01 -9.10
CA THR A 97 -12.23 -27.32 -9.85
C THR A 97 -12.82 -26.17 -9.04
N ASP A 98 -13.02 -25.01 -9.64
CA ASP A 98 -13.51 -23.76 -9.07
C ASP A 98 -12.60 -23.09 -8.04
N GLU A 99 -11.47 -23.68 -7.68
CA GLU A 99 -10.50 -23.06 -6.79
C GLU A 99 -9.70 -21.94 -7.45
N THR A 100 -9.24 -21.01 -6.64
CA THR A 100 -8.52 -19.82 -7.10
C THR A 100 -7.18 -19.65 -6.40
N PHE A 101 -6.25 -19.00 -7.10
CA PHE A 101 -4.99 -18.52 -6.55
C PHE A 101 -4.81 -17.05 -6.96
N SER A 102 -4.33 -16.22 -6.06
CA SER A 102 -4.06 -14.80 -6.36
C SER A 102 -2.65 -14.42 -5.97
N HIS A 103 -2.03 -13.55 -6.81
CA HIS A 103 -0.72 -12.96 -6.55
C HIS A 103 -0.69 -11.49 -6.97
N THR A 104 -0.07 -10.63 -6.13
CA THR A 104 0.07 -9.20 -6.44
C THR A 104 1.44 -8.91 -7.03
N PHE A 105 1.46 -8.35 -8.23
CA PHE A 105 2.68 -7.99 -8.96
C PHE A 105 3.09 -6.55 -8.67
N ALA A 106 4.00 -6.34 -7.73
CA ALA A 106 4.45 -4.99 -7.35
C ALA A 106 5.54 -4.42 -8.28
N THR A 107 6.35 -5.27 -8.90
CA THR A 107 7.52 -4.86 -9.69
C THR A 107 7.25 -5.01 -11.18
N PRO A 108 7.57 -3.98 -12.01
CA PRO A 108 7.51 -4.11 -13.46
C PRO A 108 8.45 -5.20 -13.98
N GLY A 109 8.00 -5.97 -14.98
CA GLY A 109 8.78 -7.07 -15.54
C GLY A 109 7.92 -8.07 -16.32
N GLU A 110 8.55 -9.11 -16.84
CA GLU A 110 7.89 -10.26 -17.45
C GLU A 110 8.01 -11.47 -16.53
N TYR A 111 6.89 -12.13 -16.29
CA TYR A 111 6.76 -13.27 -15.39
C TYR A 111 6.19 -14.46 -16.16
N PRO A 112 7.05 -15.24 -16.85
CA PRO A 112 6.62 -16.48 -17.47
C PRO A 112 6.33 -17.53 -16.41
N TYR A 113 5.26 -18.27 -16.57
CA TYR A 113 4.82 -19.31 -15.64
C TYR A 113 4.26 -20.52 -16.40
N ILE A 114 4.14 -21.63 -15.71
CA ILE A 114 3.61 -22.89 -16.23
C ILE A 114 2.63 -23.52 -15.23
N CYS A 115 1.85 -24.48 -15.69
CA CYS A 115 1.28 -25.46 -14.79
C CYS A 115 2.34 -26.51 -14.46
N THR A 116 2.73 -26.62 -13.17
CA THR A 116 3.80 -27.57 -12.77
C THR A 116 3.36 -29.04 -12.83
N MET A 117 2.06 -29.30 -12.99
CA MET A 117 1.48 -30.63 -13.19
C MET A 117 1.34 -30.98 -14.67
N HIS A 118 1.18 -29.96 -15.53
CA HIS A 118 1.02 -30.08 -16.98
C HIS A 118 1.99 -29.12 -17.69
N PRO A 119 3.28 -29.44 -17.83
CA PRO A 119 4.33 -28.48 -18.23
C PRO A 119 4.17 -27.87 -19.63
N TYR A 120 3.30 -28.40 -20.47
CA TYR A 120 2.98 -27.80 -21.77
C TYR A 120 2.03 -26.59 -21.66
N MET A 121 1.36 -26.43 -20.51
CA MET A 121 0.55 -25.24 -20.22
C MET A 121 1.46 -24.10 -19.82
N VAL A 122 1.59 -23.11 -20.68
CA VAL A 122 2.47 -21.95 -20.47
C VAL A 122 1.67 -20.65 -20.48
N GLY A 123 2.06 -19.72 -19.63
CA GLY A 123 1.47 -18.39 -19.59
C GLY A 123 2.52 -17.32 -19.27
N LYS A 124 2.13 -16.06 -19.40
CA LYS A 124 2.99 -14.91 -19.08
C LYS A 124 2.18 -13.76 -18.50
N ILE A 125 2.64 -13.19 -17.42
CA ILE A 125 2.18 -11.88 -16.94
C ILE A 125 3.22 -10.83 -17.33
N ILE A 126 2.76 -9.74 -17.97
CA ILE A 126 3.58 -8.57 -18.29
C ILE A 126 3.14 -7.44 -17.36
N VAL A 127 4.03 -7.02 -16.47
CA VAL A 127 3.78 -5.94 -15.51
C VAL A 127 4.43 -4.67 -16.01
N ARG A 128 3.62 -3.64 -16.25
CA ARG A 128 4.07 -2.31 -16.66
C ARG A 128 4.19 -1.40 -15.43
N SER A 129 5.07 -0.40 -15.52
CA SER A 129 5.07 0.68 -14.52
C SER A 129 3.70 1.31 -14.43
N ALA A 130 3.21 1.56 -13.22
CA ALA A 130 2.01 2.36 -13.05
C ALA A 130 2.22 3.74 -13.70
N ALA A 131 1.24 4.19 -14.50
CA ALA A 131 1.31 5.51 -15.10
C ALA A 131 1.40 6.57 -14.00
N LYS A 132 2.45 7.41 -14.05
CA LYS A 132 2.49 8.59 -13.17
C LYS A 132 1.37 9.52 -13.63
N VAL A 133 0.39 9.77 -12.76
CA VAL A 133 -0.57 10.85 -12.99
C VAL A 133 0.22 12.15 -12.87
N SER A 134 0.57 12.75 -13.99
CA SER A 134 1.09 14.13 -14.01
C SER A 134 -0.07 15.06 -13.64
N SER A 135 -0.06 15.54 -12.41
CA SER A 135 -0.86 16.72 -12.05
C SER A 135 -0.22 17.92 -12.75
N ASN A 136 -0.91 18.44 -13.77
CA ASN A 136 -0.56 19.69 -14.45
C ASN A 136 -1.28 20.85 -13.75
#